data_38b28d06e86ae144762d184c1a5cb617
#
_entry.id   38b28d06e86ae144762d184c1a5cb617
#
_cell.length_a   1.000
_cell.length_b   1.000
_cell.length_c   1.000
_cell.angle_alpha   90.00
_cell.angle_beta   90.00
_cell.angle_gamma   90.00
#
_symmetry.space_group_name_H-M   'P 1'
#
loop_
_entity.id
_entity.type
_entity.pdbx_description
1 polymer ?
#
loop_
_entity_poly.entity_id
_entity_poly.type
_entity_poly.pdbx_seq_one_letter_code
_entity_poly.pdbx_strand_id
1 'polypeptide(L)'
;MTSQFNRTAIFISLGLSIVMVLAVLFGAKYVFNNIAKAPVAVSPVESKESDSQACHSFIDALPDTVMDKPRADIAEPVPSGVAAWATTSEDKVTARCGVDMPFQYTEYSQPQDVDGEQWYQVRDATPGSNLTTWYSTQRLSLIHI
;
A
#
# COMPACT_ATOMS: atom_id res chain seq x y z
N MET A 1 53.50 -1.08 -34.77
CA MET A 1 52.82 0.05 -34.10
C MET A 1 52.52 -0.37 -32.67
N THR A 2 53.41 -0.12 -31.73
CA THR A 2 53.18 -0.42 -30.29
C THR A 2 52.43 0.77 -29.73
N SER A 3 51.09 0.58 -29.49
CA SER A 3 50.33 1.58 -28.79
C SER A 3 50.81 1.63 -27.35
N GLN A 4 51.51 2.68 -26.99
CA GLN A 4 51.81 2.99 -25.59
C GLN A 4 50.44 3.24 -24.90
N PHE A 5 49.94 2.22 -24.22
CA PHE A 5 48.79 2.38 -23.34
C PHE A 5 49.15 3.43 -22.29
N ASN A 6 48.54 4.60 -22.43
CA ASN A 6 48.75 5.69 -21.50
C ASN A 6 48.11 5.32 -20.16
N ARG A 7 48.95 4.91 -19.19
CA ARG A 7 48.48 4.46 -17.85
C ARG A 7 47.56 5.49 -17.20
N THR A 8 47.86 6.77 -17.43
CA THR A 8 47.01 7.86 -16.91
C THR A 8 45.62 7.85 -17.51
N ALA A 9 45.47 7.58 -18.82
CA ALA A 9 44.16 7.46 -19.45
C ALA A 9 43.34 6.27 -18.92
N ILE A 10 44.01 5.15 -18.61
CA ILE A 10 43.37 3.98 -18.01
C ILE A 10 42.84 4.30 -16.62
N PHE A 11 43.62 4.96 -15.78
CA PHE A 11 43.18 5.35 -14.43
C PHE A 11 42.06 6.38 -14.46
N ILE A 12 42.08 7.33 -15.39
CA ILE A 12 41.00 8.32 -15.57
C ILE A 12 39.71 7.62 -16.01
N SER A 13 39.76 6.72 -17.00
CA SER A 13 38.58 6.02 -17.48
C SER A 13 38.00 5.09 -16.42
N LEU A 14 38.85 4.39 -15.65
CA LEU A 14 38.41 3.56 -14.54
C LEU A 14 37.76 4.40 -13.45
N GLY A 15 38.36 5.51 -13.06
CA GLY A 15 37.79 6.43 -12.08
C GLY A 15 36.43 6.99 -12.51
N LEU A 16 36.31 7.40 -13.77
CA LEU A 16 35.07 7.91 -14.33
C LEU A 16 33.94 6.83 -14.31
N SER A 17 34.30 5.58 -14.65
CA SER A 17 33.32 4.46 -14.61
C SER A 17 32.85 4.20 -13.21
N ILE A 18 33.72 4.22 -12.20
CA ILE A 18 33.32 4.02 -10.80
C ILE A 18 32.41 5.15 -10.35
N VAL A 19 32.74 6.41 -10.65
CA VAL A 19 31.87 7.55 -10.30
C VAL A 19 30.48 7.43 -10.94
N MET A 20 30.43 7.01 -12.21
CA MET A 20 29.18 6.84 -12.92
C MET A 20 28.29 5.74 -12.26
N VAL A 21 28.91 4.60 -11.91
CA VAL A 21 28.19 3.51 -11.21
C VAL A 21 27.65 3.98 -9.85
N LEU A 22 28.47 4.67 -9.08
CA LEU A 22 28.05 5.21 -7.79
C LEU A 22 26.90 6.22 -7.96
N ALA A 23 26.98 7.12 -8.94
CA ALA A 23 25.94 8.10 -9.22
C ALA A 23 24.61 7.42 -9.58
N VAL A 24 24.64 6.34 -10.39
CA VAL A 24 23.43 5.54 -10.72
C VAL A 24 22.88 4.86 -9.49
N LEU A 25 23.71 4.22 -8.66
CA LEU A 25 23.26 3.53 -7.45
C LEU A 25 22.64 4.49 -6.43
N PHE A 26 23.29 5.64 -6.19
CA PHE A 26 22.75 6.66 -5.28
C PHE A 26 21.48 7.31 -5.83
N GLY A 27 21.48 7.61 -7.13
CA GLY A 27 20.30 8.17 -7.81
C GLY A 27 19.10 7.21 -7.77
N ALA A 28 19.33 5.93 -8.06
CA ALA A 28 18.30 4.90 -7.97
C ALA A 28 17.74 4.80 -6.53
N LYS A 29 18.62 4.72 -5.53
CA LYS A 29 18.19 4.67 -4.12
C LYS A 29 17.38 5.90 -3.71
N TYR A 30 17.79 7.09 -4.15
CA TYR A 30 17.06 8.33 -3.87
C TYR A 30 15.66 8.32 -4.51
N VAL A 31 15.55 7.90 -5.77
CA VAL A 31 14.28 7.79 -6.49
C VAL A 31 13.36 6.75 -5.83
N PHE A 32 13.87 5.57 -5.52
CA PHE A 32 13.10 4.52 -4.83
C PHE A 32 12.58 4.97 -3.47
N ASN A 33 13.41 5.64 -2.67
CA ASN A 33 12.98 6.15 -1.36
C ASN A 33 11.90 7.23 -1.47
N ASN A 34 11.91 8.04 -2.53
CA ASN A 34 10.89 9.06 -2.73
C ASN A 34 9.58 8.48 -3.29
N ILE A 35 9.65 7.47 -4.16
CA ILE A 35 8.46 6.74 -4.65
C ILE A 35 7.77 6.00 -3.50
N ALA A 36 8.54 5.36 -2.62
CA ALA A 36 8.00 4.65 -1.45
C ALA A 36 7.30 5.59 -0.43
N LYS A 37 7.58 6.89 -0.48
CA LYS A 37 6.95 7.90 0.38
C LYS A 37 5.83 8.69 -0.32
N ALA A 38 5.54 8.38 -1.59
CA ALA A 38 4.46 9.05 -2.30
C ALA A 38 3.10 8.71 -1.65
N PRO A 39 2.23 9.71 -1.44
CA PRO A 39 0.91 9.47 -0.89
C PRO A 39 0.12 8.46 -1.74
N VAL A 40 -0.58 7.56 -1.07
CA VAL A 40 -1.35 6.49 -1.70
C VAL A 40 -2.73 7.01 -2.11
N ALA A 41 -3.06 6.88 -3.38
CA ALA A 41 -4.41 7.18 -3.84
C ALA A 41 -5.38 6.10 -3.38
N VAL A 42 -6.44 6.51 -2.68
CA VAL A 42 -7.51 5.64 -2.20
C VAL A 42 -8.82 6.11 -2.82
N SER A 43 -9.53 5.18 -3.50
CA SER A 43 -10.81 5.51 -4.14
C SER A 43 -11.83 5.96 -3.08
N PRO A 44 -12.60 7.02 -3.31
CA PRO A 44 -13.69 7.39 -2.42
C PRO A 44 -14.76 6.29 -2.43
N VAL A 45 -15.21 5.89 -1.26
CA VAL A 45 -16.35 4.98 -1.08
C VAL A 45 -17.34 5.71 -0.19
N GLU A 46 -18.59 5.77 -0.62
CA GLU A 46 -19.65 6.35 0.21
C GLU A 46 -19.81 5.50 1.47
N SER A 47 -19.68 6.15 2.61
CA SER A 47 -19.79 5.54 3.91
C SER A 47 -20.42 6.54 4.85
N LYS A 48 -21.66 6.26 5.27
CA LYS A 48 -22.47 7.15 6.10
C LYS A 48 -21.90 7.34 7.52
N GLU A 49 -21.15 6.34 7.98
CA GLU A 49 -20.63 6.30 9.34
C GLU A 49 -19.10 6.48 9.43
N SER A 50 -18.46 6.77 8.30
CA SER A 50 -16.98 6.91 8.25
C SER A 50 -16.45 8.01 9.15
N ASP A 51 -17.26 9.05 9.43
CA ASP A 51 -16.91 10.19 10.29
C ASP A 51 -17.43 10.04 11.73
N SER A 52 -17.87 8.85 12.11
CA SER A 52 -18.32 8.58 13.47
C SER A 52 -17.13 8.51 14.45
N GLN A 53 -17.40 8.84 15.73
CA GLN A 53 -16.39 8.73 16.80
C GLN A 53 -15.86 7.28 16.92
N ALA A 54 -16.69 6.27 16.65
CA ALA A 54 -16.28 4.88 16.65
C ALA A 54 -15.27 4.59 15.54
N CYS A 55 -15.48 5.13 14.34
CA CYS A 55 -14.54 4.99 13.23
C CYS A 55 -13.21 5.72 13.50
N HIS A 56 -13.25 6.92 14.05
CA HIS A 56 -12.02 7.61 14.46
C HIS A 56 -11.21 6.78 15.45
N SER A 57 -11.86 6.29 16.51
CA SER A 57 -11.20 5.44 17.51
C SER A 57 -10.64 4.14 16.91
N PHE A 58 -11.35 3.54 15.95
CA PHE A 58 -10.89 2.34 15.26
C PHE A 58 -9.64 2.63 14.40
N ILE A 59 -9.65 3.69 13.59
CA ILE A 59 -8.51 4.06 12.73
C ILE A 59 -7.28 4.42 13.55
N ASP A 60 -7.46 5.10 14.69
CA ASP A 60 -6.37 5.47 15.60
C ASP A 60 -5.76 4.25 16.31
N ALA A 61 -6.57 3.22 16.57
CA ALA A 61 -6.11 1.98 17.21
C ALA A 61 -5.40 1.02 16.25
N LEU A 62 -5.42 1.27 14.94
CA LEU A 62 -4.77 0.41 13.95
C LEU A 62 -3.25 0.48 14.06
N PRO A 63 -2.54 -0.64 13.85
CA PRO A 63 -1.09 -0.70 13.97
C PRO A 63 -0.37 0.13 12.90
N ASP A 64 0.86 0.53 13.19
CA ASP A 64 1.71 1.28 12.25
C ASP A 64 2.25 0.41 11.10
N THR A 65 2.18 -0.92 11.23
CA THR A 65 2.68 -1.85 10.22
C THR A 65 1.70 -3.01 10.04
N VAL A 66 1.35 -3.31 8.79
CA VAL A 66 0.49 -4.43 8.41
C VAL A 66 1.14 -5.18 7.25
N MET A 67 1.33 -6.50 7.36
CA MET A 67 1.97 -7.34 6.34
C MET A 67 3.32 -6.77 5.86
N ASP A 68 4.16 -6.35 6.79
CA ASP A 68 5.47 -5.71 6.55
C ASP A 68 5.42 -4.37 5.79
N LYS A 69 4.23 -3.81 5.62
CA LYS A 69 4.03 -2.49 5.01
C LYS A 69 3.86 -1.42 6.10
N PRO A 70 4.60 -0.33 6.03
CA PRO A 70 4.41 0.80 6.94
C PRO A 70 3.11 1.55 6.63
N ARG A 71 2.58 2.24 7.64
CA ARG A 71 1.45 3.16 7.44
C ARG A 71 1.84 4.24 6.44
N ALA A 72 0.98 4.48 5.46
CA ALA A 72 1.22 5.39 4.35
C ALA A 72 0.30 6.60 4.43
N ASP A 73 0.83 7.76 4.00
CA ASP A 73 0.03 8.94 3.80
C ASP A 73 -0.97 8.74 2.65
N ILE A 74 -2.17 9.26 2.81
CA ILE A 74 -3.23 9.15 1.79
C ILE A 74 -3.24 10.45 0.98
N ALA A 75 -3.35 10.32 -0.35
CA ALA A 75 -3.44 11.46 -1.24
C ALA A 75 -4.76 12.24 -1.06
N GLU A 76 -4.67 13.54 -1.19
CA GLU A 76 -5.84 14.43 -1.13
C GLU A 76 -6.81 14.22 -2.33
N PRO A 77 -8.12 14.27 -2.10
CA PRO A 77 -8.81 14.48 -0.81
C PRO A 77 -8.82 13.20 0.03
N VAL A 78 -8.41 13.30 1.30
CA VAL A 78 -8.38 12.17 2.23
C VAL A 78 -9.80 11.79 2.65
N PRO A 79 -10.28 10.57 2.36
CA PRO A 79 -11.60 10.13 2.82
C PRO A 79 -11.60 9.89 4.34
N SER A 80 -12.70 10.21 5.02
CA SER A 80 -12.88 9.89 6.44
C SER A 80 -12.90 8.37 6.67
N GLY A 81 -12.45 7.93 7.84
CA GLY A 81 -12.52 6.54 8.26
C GLY A 81 -11.66 5.58 7.42
N VAL A 82 -10.53 6.04 6.89
CA VAL A 82 -9.62 5.25 6.06
C VAL A 82 -8.21 5.24 6.62
N ALA A 83 -7.56 4.09 6.58
CA ALA A 83 -6.13 3.93 6.79
C ALA A 83 -5.52 3.13 5.63
N ALA A 84 -4.25 3.38 5.32
CA ALA A 84 -3.52 2.69 4.28
C ALA A 84 -2.13 2.28 4.76
N TRP A 85 -1.66 1.14 4.28
CA TRP A 85 -0.29 0.67 4.44
C TRP A 85 0.24 0.30 3.07
N ALA A 86 1.43 0.76 2.73
CA ALA A 86 1.98 0.53 1.42
C ALA A 86 3.51 0.55 1.43
N THR A 87 4.10 -0.27 0.57
CA THR A 87 5.50 -0.15 0.17
C THR A 87 5.62 0.61 -1.14
N THR A 88 4.62 0.47 -2.01
CA THR A 88 4.48 1.21 -3.27
C THR A 88 3.00 1.59 -3.46
N SER A 89 2.69 2.49 -4.39
CA SER A 89 1.31 2.88 -4.70
C SER A 89 0.42 1.72 -5.19
N GLU A 90 1.02 0.67 -5.75
CA GLU A 90 0.32 -0.50 -6.29
C GLU A 90 0.15 -1.61 -5.27
N ASP A 91 1.16 -1.80 -4.40
CA ASP A 91 1.18 -2.82 -3.35
C ASP A 91 0.72 -2.21 -2.02
N LYS A 92 -0.58 -2.07 -1.86
CA LYS A 92 -1.22 -1.43 -0.71
C LYS A 92 -2.27 -2.30 -0.04
N VAL A 93 -2.38 -2.12 1.26
CA VAL A 93 -3.49 -2.60 2.09
C VAL A 93 -4.28 -1.39 2.55
N THR A 94 -5.60 -1.43 2.52
CA THR A 94 -6.44 -0.35 3.03
C THR A 94 -7.47 -0.88 4.01
N ALA A 95 -7.64 -0.19 5.12
CA ALA A 95 -8.74 -0.41 6.05
C ALA A 95 -9.74 0.74 5.96
N ARG A 96 -11.01 0.42 6.04
CA ARG A 96 -12.11 1.39 6.01
C ARG A 96 -13.09 1.09 7.11
N CYS A 97 -13.62 2.12 7.72
CA CYS A 97 -14.67 2.02 8.72
C CYS A 97 -15.97 2.64 8.20
N GLY A 98 -17.10 2.10 8.64
CA GLY A 98 -18.43 2.62 8.33
C GLY A 98 -18.93 2.29 6.93
N VAL A 99 -18.33 1.31 6.25
CA VAL A 99 -18.76 0.87 4.91
C VAL A 99 -19.91 -0.13 5.03
N ASP A 100 -20.92 0.04 4.19
CA ASP A 100 -22.05 -0.89 4.11
C ASP A 100 -21.62 -2.28 3.62
N MET A 101 -22.32 -3.32 4.07
CA MET A 101 -22.08 -4.68 3.58
C MET A 101 -22.36 -4.78 2.08
N PRO A 102 -21.56 -5.56 1.34
CA PRO A 102 -21.76 -5.71 -0.09
C PRO A 102 -23.10 -6.41 -0.39
N PHE A 103 -23.70 -6.08 -1.52
CA PHE A 103 -25.01 -6.64 -1.91
C PHE A 103 -25.00 -8.18 -2.07
N GLN A 104 -23.83 -8.78 -2.25
CA GLN A 104 -23.67 -10.24 -2.32
C GLN A 104 -23.79 -10.91 -0.96
N TYR A 105 -23.66 -10.15 0.13
CA TYR A 105 -23.83 -10.69 1.48
C TYR A 105 -25.33 -10.87 1.77
N THR A 106 -25.72 -12.11 2.03
CA THR A 106 -27.10 -12.51 2.33
C THR A 106 -27.16 -13.33 3.61
N GLU A 107 -28.35 -13.65 4.10
CA GLU A 107 -28.55 -14.54 5.25
C GLU A 107 -27.99 -15.96 5.06
N TYR A 108 -27.76 -16.37 3.81
CA TYR A 108 -27.15 -17.67 3.46
C TYR A 108 -25.63 -17.59 3.30
N SER A 109 -25.05 -16.41 3.44
CA SER A 109 -23.60 -16.25 3.34
C SER A 109 -22.90 -16.93 4.50
N GLN A 110 -21.75 -17.54 4.22
CA GLN A 110 -20.94 -18.23 5.21
C GLN A 110 -19.68 -17.39 5.49
N PRO A 111 -19.68 -16.54 6.51
CA PRO A 111 -18.50 -15.82 6.91
C PRO A 111 -17.46 -16.79 7.52
N GLN A 112 -16.20 -16.39 7.48
CA GLN A 112 -15.09 -17.11 8.09
C GLN A 112 -14.81 -16.53 9.46
N ASP A 113 -14.64 -17.38 10.46
CA ASP A 113 -14.21 -16.95 11.79
C ASP A 113 -12.68 -16.84 11.82
N VAL A 114 -12.20 -15.66 12.19
CA VAL A 114 -10.77 -15.40 12.41
C VAL A 114 -10.64 -14.70 13.76
N ASP A 115 -10.04 -15.37 14.71
CA ASP A 115 -9.83 -14.89 16.08
C ASP A 115 -11.12 -14.41 16.79
N GLY A 116 -12.26 -15.07 16.53
CA GLY A 116 -13.55 -14.75 17.11
C GLY A 116 -14.33 -13.62 16.41
N GLU A 117 -13.79 -13.07 15.34
CA GLU A 117 -14.48 -12.12 14.46
C GLU A 117 -14.90 -12.83 13.15
N GLN A 118 -16.10 -12.55 12.69
CA GLN A 118 -16.60 -13.12 11.46
C GLN A 118 -16.37 -12.20 10.28
N TRP A 119 -15.73 -12.75 9.24
CA TRP A 119 -15.31 -12.04 8.04
C TRP A 119 -15.94 -12.61 6.79
N TYR A 120 -16.49 -11.76 5.96
CA TYR A 120 -16.99 -12.12 4.64
C TYR A 120 -16.04 -11.66 3.55
N GLN A 121 -15.55 -12.61 2.75
CA GLN A 121 -14.58 -12.35 1.68
C GLN A 121 -15.27 -12.07 0.34
N VAL A 122 -14.89 -10.99 -0.31
CA VAL A 122 -15.27 -10.68 -1.68
C VAL A 122 -14.00 -10.58 -2.54
N ARG A 123 -13.93 -11.36 -3.60
CA ARG A 123 -12.86 -11.27 -4.59
C ARG A 123 -13.31 -10.38 -5.74
N ASP A 124 -12.40 -9.54 -6.23
CA ASP A 124 -12.66 -8.75 -7.42
C ASP A 124 -12.86 -9.69 -8.62
N ALA A 125 -13.96 -9.46 -9.35
CA ALA A 125 -14.30 -10.24 -10.54
C ALA A 125 -13.55 -9.80 -11.80
N THR A 126 -12.73 -8.75 -11.72
CA THR A 126 -11.96 -8.24 -12.86
C THR A 126 -10.89 -9.24 -13.25
N PRO A 127 -10.83 -9.68 -14.52
CA PRO A 127 -9.79 -10.61 -14.98
C PRO A 127 -8.39 -10.07 -14.71
N GLY A 128 -7.56 -10.87 -14.02
CA GLY A 128 -6.19 -10.51 -13.65
C GLY A 128 -6.06 -9.69 -12.36
N SER A 129 -7.17 -9.32 -11.72
CA SER A 129 -7.14 -8.71 -10.39
C SER A 129 -6.92 -9.78 -9.31
N ASN A 130 -5.99 -9.50 -8.38
CA ASN A 130 -5.79 -10.29 -7.17
C ASN A 130 -6.38 -9.60 -5.94
N LEU A 131 -7.18 -8.56 -6.16
CA LEU A 131 -7.75 -7.77 -5.08
C LEU A 131 -8.81 -8.57 -4.32
N THR A 132 -8.66 -8.58 -3.02
CA THR A 132 -9.59 -9.24 -2.10
C THR A 132 -10.03 -8.26 -1.03
N THR A 133 -11.33 -8.22 -0.78
CA THR A 133 -11.94 -7.38 0.25
C THR A 133 -12.54 -8.25 1.33
N TRP A 134 -12.25 -7.93 2.58
CA TRP A 134 -12.78 -8.60 3.76
C TRP A 134 -13.68 -7.65 4.53
N TYR A 135 -14.92 -8.06 4.75
CA TYR A 135 -15.92 -7.32 5.51
C TYR A 135 -16.11 -7.96 6.87
N SER A 136 -15.95 -7.22 7.95
CA SER A 136 -16.38 -7.68 9.27
C SER A 136 -17.91 -7.70 9.32
N THR A 137 -18.50 -8.83 9.71
CA THR A 137 -19.98 -8.97 9.79
C THR A 137 -20.53 -8.51 11.13
N GLN A 138 -19.68 -8.30 12.13
CA GLN A 138 -20.08 -7.91 13.48
C GLN A 138 -19.81 -6.44 13.79
N ARG A 139 -18.96 -5.79 12.99
CA ARG A 139 -18.54 -4.40 13.13
C ARG A 139 -18.54 -3.70 11.78
N LEU A 140 -18.73 -2.39 11.80
CA LEU A 140 -18.74 -1.54 10.60
C LEU A 140 -17.32 -1.30 10.05
N SER A 141 -16.54 -2.36 9.89
CA SER A 141 -15.16 -2.23 9.39
C SER A 141 -14.90 -3.16 8.21
N LEU A 142 -14.04 -2.70 7.32
CA LEU A 142 -13.65 -3.37 6.09
C LEU A 142 -12.14 -3.27 5.93
N ILE A 143 -11.49 -4.38 5.61
CA ILE A 143 -10.08 -4.43 5.25
C ILE A 143 -9.95 -4.88 3.79
N HIS A 144 -9.20 -4.11 3.02
CA HIS A 144 -8.90 -4.34 1.60
C HIS A 144 -7.45 -4.76 1.45
N ILE A 145 -7.22 -5.93 0.91
CA ILE A 145 -5.88 -6.49 0.69
C ILE A 145 -5.69 -6.82 -0.78
#